data_33d04b01fa47de5606d11c9d1a95cbbb
#
_entry.id   33d04b01fa47de5606d11c9d1a95cbbb
#
_cell.length_a   1.000
_cell.length_b   1.000
_cell.length_c   1.000
_cell.angle_alpha   90.00
_cell.angle_beta   90.00
_cell.angle_gamma   90.00
#
_symmetry.space_group_name_H-M   'P 1'
#
loop_
_entity.id
_entity.type
_entity.pdbx_description
1 polymer ?
#
loop_
_entity_poly.entity_id
_entity_poly.type
_entity_poly.pdbx_seq_one_letter_code
_entity_poly.pdbx_strand_id
1 'polypeptide(L)'
;INLMLDAGQKNEVKNILSARTMVRRNGDFLKAIDYTEYFSNEFSEIANELECAAHFATDDLFKDFLGWQAQALLQNNEEMDILADKHWARMQNTPLEFTISRENYEDKLTPTLFENTNLINRLNELNISPVPKDMLGIRVGIVNKKGTDLLLKFKDKMKEFANLMPKSDL
;
A
#
# COMPACT_ATOMS: atom_id res chain seq x y z
N ILE A 1 19.28 -14.12 -8.63
CA ILE A 1 18.13 -15.02 -8.45
C ILE A 1 18.45 -16.43 -8.96
N ASN A 2 18.97 -16.60 -10.20
CA ASN A 2 19.28 -17.94 -10.73
C ASN A 2 20.21 -18.74 -9.81
N LEU A 3 21.32 -18.14 -9.34
CA LEU A 3 22.25 -18.79 -8.38
C LEU A 3 21.54 -19.23 -7.09
N MET A 4 20.57 -18.46 -6.62
CA MET A 4 19.81 -18.80 -5.42
C MET A 4 18.84 -19.97 -5.66
N LEU A 5 18.21 -20.00 -6.83
CA LEU A 5 17.36 -21.13 -7.23
C LEU A 5 18.20 -22.41 -7.40
N ASP A 6 19.39 -22.31 -7.98
CA ASP A 6 20.32 -23.43 -8.13
C ASP A 6 20.81 -23.94 -6.76
N ALA A 7 20.94 -23.05 -5.78
CA ALA A 7 21.27 -23.38 -4.39
C ALA A 7 20.05 -23.83 -3.55
N GLY A 8 18.88 -24.01 -4.16
CA GLY A 8 17.67 -24.48 -3.48
C GLY A 8 16.97 -23.42 -2.57
N GLN A 9 17.35 -22.16 -2.66
CA GLN A 9 16.83 -21.07 -1.80
C GLN A 9 15.48 -20.52 -2.29
N LYS A 10 14.53 -21.40 -2.62
CA LYS A 10 13.21 -21.04 -3.17
C LYS A 10 12.44 -20.04 -2.31
N ASN A 11 12.40 -20.25 -0.99
CA ASN A 11 11.64 -19.38 -0.08
C ASN A 11 12.26 -17.99 -0.02
N GLU A 12 13.57 -17.88 0.00
CA GLU A 12 14.23 -16.56 0.00
C GLU A 12 14.00 -15.84 -1.33
N VAL A 13 14.03 -16.54 -2.47
CA VAL A 13 13.67 -15.95 -3.77
C VAL A 13 12.23 -15.45 -3.76
N LYS A 14 11.28 -16.18 -3.18
CA LYS A 14 9.90 -15.74 -3.02
C LYS A 14 9.81 -14.46 -2.19
N ASN A 15 10.54 -14.39 -1.08
CA ASN A 15 10.57 -13.19 -0.22
C ASN A 15 11.21 -11.99 -0.95
N ILE A 16 12.30 -12.20 -1.68
CA ILE A 16 12.95 -11.17 -2.50
C ILE A 16 11.99 -10.58 -3.53
N LEU A 17 11.11 -11.39 -4.11
CA LEU A 17 10.16 -10.99 -5.15
C LEU A 17 8.79 -10.56 -4.60
N SER A 18 8.60 -10.52 -3.27
CA SER A 18 7.38 -10.01 -2.65
C SER A 18 7.37 -8.48 -2.59
N ALA A 19 6.18 -7.89 -2.43
CA ALA A 19 5.98 -6.44 -2.47
C ALA A 19 6.65 -5.69 -1.31
N ARG A 20 6.68 -6.27 -0.10
CA ARG A 20 6.96 -5.56 1.15
C ARG A 20 8.28 -5.93 1.80
N THR A 21 9.29 -6.17 0.98
CA THR A 21 10.64 -6.47 1.45
C THR A 21 11.68 -5.58 0.80
N MET A 22 12.62 -5.16 1.62
CA MET A 22 13.86 -4.53 1.17
C MET A 22 14.86 -5.62 0.79
N VAL A 23 15.51 -5.48 -0.36
CA VAL A 23 16.50 -6.46 -0.83
C VAL A 23 17.91 -5.92 -0.62
N ARG A 24 18.76 -6.71 0.01
CA ARG A 24 20.16 -6.38 0.26
C ARG A 24 21.08 -7.51 -0.21
N ARG A 25 22.29 -7.15 -0.63
CA ARG A 25 23.31 -8.14 -0.96
C ARG A 25 23.86 -8.77 0.33
N ASN A 26 24.00 -10.09 0.32
CA ASN A 26 24.60 -10.88 1.38
C ASN A 26 25.59 -11.89 0.76
N GLY A 27 26.86 -11.47 0.64
CA GLY A 27 27.85 -12.23 -0.11
C GLY A 27 27.48 -12.35 -1.59
N ASP A 28 27.42 -13.58 -2.09
CA ASP A 28 27.04 -13.89 -3.46
C ASP A 28 25.53 -13.97 -3.69
N PHE A 29 24.75 -13.90 -2.60
CA PHE A 29 23.30 -13.99 -2.62
C PHE A 29 22.63 -12.66 -2.29
N LEU A 30 21.30 -12.65 -2.41
CA LEU A 30 20.45 -11.57 -1.96
C LEU A 30 19.70 -12.01 -0.70
N LYS A 31 19.36 -11.07 0.18
CA LYS A 31 18.54 -11.29 1.36
C LYS A 31 17.34 -10.33 1.32
N ALA A 32 16.16 -10.87 1.58
CA ALA A 32 14.97 -10.07 1.84
C ALA A 32 14.91 -9.68 3.34
N ILE A 33 14.55 -8.45 3.60
CA ILE A 33 14.30 -7.92 4.94
C ILE A 33 12.91 -7.29 4.90
N ASP A 34 12.03 -7.70 5.79
CA ASP A 34 10.68 -7.12 5.88
C ASP A 34 10.74 -5.60 6.09
N TYR A 35 9.80 -4.85 5.51
CA TYR A 35 9.77 -3.40 5.66
C TYR A 35 9.60 -2.96 7.11
N THR A 36 8.82 -3.69 7.91
CA THR A 36 8.64 -3.39 9.33
C THR A 36 9.89 -3.66 10.16
N GLU A 37 10.76 -4.57 9.73
CA GLU A 37 12.08 -4.79 10.31
C GLU A 37 13.07 -3.71 9.84
N TYR A 38 13.13 -3.47 8.52
CA TYR A 38 14.11 -2.57 7.92
C TYR A 38 13.89 -1.11 8.30
N PHE A 39 12.64 -0.66 8.36
CA PHE A 39 12.21 0.69 8.72
C PHE A 39 11.58 0.76 10.12
N SER A 40 11.96 -0.15 11.02
CA SER A 40 11.33 -0.27 12.35
C SER A 40 11.37 1.03 13.17
N ASN A 41 12.46 1.76 13.10
CA ASN A 41 12.60 3.04 13.82
C ASN A 41 11.67 4.10 13.22
N GLU A 42 11.72 4.29 11.91
CA GLU A 42 10.93 5.27 11.18
C GLU A 42 9.42 4.98 11.33
N PHE A 43 9.01 3.73 11.18
CA PHE A 43 7.60 3.36 11.33
C PHE A 43 7.12 3.52 12.77
N SER A 44 7.95 3.22 13.76
CA SER A 44 7.60 3.45 15.17
C SER A 44 7.46 4.94 15.49
N GLU A 45 8.35 5.78 14.96
CA GLU A 45 8.28 7.22 15.14
C GLU A 45 7.01 7.80 14.51
N ILE A 46 6.71 7.44 13.25
CA ILE A 46 5.49 7.89 12.56
C ILE A 46 4.24 7.39 13.31
N ALA A 47 4.20 6.14 13.75
CA ALA A 47 3.06 5.59 14.48
C ALA A 47 2.81 6.34 15.79
N ASN A 48 3.86 6.66 16.56
CA ASN A 48 3.75 7.45 17.77
C ASN A 48 3.18 8.86 17.51
N GLU A 49 3.62 9.51 16.44
CA GLU A 49 3.09 10.82 16.04
C GLU A 49 1.60 10.76 15.63
N LEU A 50 1.20 9.69 14.93
CA LEU A 50 -0.20 9.45 14.58
C LEU A 50 -1.06 9.20 15.83
N GLU A 51 -0.59 8.42 16.79
CA GLU A 51 -1.29 8.19 18.06
C GLU A 51 -1.38 9.48 18.88
N CYS A 52 -0.32 10.28 18.89
CA CYS A 52 -0.34 11.59 19.52
C CYS A 52 -1.38 12.51 18.84
N ALA A 53 -1.41 12.58 17.52
CA ALA A 53 -2.41 13.33 16.78
C ALA A 53 -3.84 12.84 17.06
N ALA A 54 -4.04 11.52 17.19
CA ALA A 54 -5.33 10.93 17.57
C ALA A 54 -5.81 11.40 18.94
N HIS A 55 -4.89 11.60 19.89
CA HIS A 55 -5.23 12.11 21.21
C HIS A 55 -5.82 13.53 21.17
N PHE A 56 -5.36 14.37 20.24
CA PHE A 56 -5.85 15.75 20.08
C PHE A 56 -7.00 15.87 19.09
N ALA A 57 -7.33 14.84 18.33
CA ALA A 57 -8.42 14.86 17.39
C ALA A 57 -9.77 14.96 18.10
N THR A 58 -10.64 15.88 17.65
CA THR A 58 -11.99 16.08 18.17
C THR A 58 -13.07 15.36 17.39
N ASP A 59 -12.75 14.91 16.17
CA ASP A 59 -13.62 14.09 15.33
C ASP A 59 -13.31 12.62 15.54
N ASP A 60 -14.30 11.84 15.98
CA ASP A 60 -14.12 10.44 16.34
C ASP A 60 -13.70 9.57 15.14
N LEU A 61 -14.23 9.83 13.94
CA LEU A 61 -13.86 9.07 12.75
C LEU A 61 -12.41 9.34 12.36
N PHE A 62 -11.98 10.59 12.49
CA PHE A 62 -10.60 10.98 12.22
C PHE A 62 -9.65 10.37 13.26
N LYS A 63 -10.03 10.39 14.53
CA LYS A 63 -9.29 9.74 15.61
C LYS A 63 -9.10 8.24 15.37
N ASP A 64 -10.17 7.55 15.03
CA ASP A 64 -10.13 6.12 14.72
C ASP A 64 -9.23 5.82 13.51
N PHE A 65 -9.33 6.64 12.46
CA PHE A 65 -8.48 6.50 11.28
C PHE A 65 -7.00 6.65 11.63
N LEU A 66 -6.62 7.66 12.44
CA LEU A 66 -5.24 7.86 12.89
C LEU A 66 -4.69 6.63 13.61
N GLY A 67 -5.49 6.05 14.51
CA GLY A 67 -5.10 4.82 15.23
C GLY A 67 -4.92 3.61 14.29
N TRP A 68 -5.84 3.40 13.35
CA TRP A 68 -5.72 2.31 12.38
C TRP A 68 -4.54 2.51 11.43
N GLN A 69 -4.27 3.75 11.03
CA GLN A 69 -3.12 4.07 10.20
C GLN A 69 -1.79 3.79 10.93
N ALA A 70 -1.70 4.12 12.21
CA ALA A 70 -0.54 3.78 13.04
C ALA A 70 -0.33 2.26 13.12
N GLN A 71 -1.39 1.49 13.37
CA GLN A 71 -1.31 0.04 13.41
C GLN A 71 -0.94 -0.58 12.05
N ALA A 72 -1.45 -0.04 10.95
CA ALA A 72 -1.11 -0.51 9.61
C ALA A 72 0.39 -0.33 9.29
N LEU A 73 1.01 0.76 9.75
CA LEU A 73 2.45 0.98 9.58
C LEU A 73 3.31 -0.01 10.37
N LEU A 74 2.88 -0.35 11.59
CA LEU A 74 3.65 -1.24 12.48
C LEU A 74 3.55 -2.71 12.08
N GLN A 75 2.60 -3.07 11.22
CA GLN A 75 2.36 -4.44 10.81
C GLN A 75 2.56 -4.59 9.30
N ASN A 76 3.23 -5.66 8.88
CA ASN A 76 3.33 -6.01 7.46
C ASN A 76 2.13 -6.88 7.04
N ASN A 77 0.92 -6.37 7.29
CA ASN A 77 -0.32 -7.08 7.11
C ASN A 77 -1.29 -6.27 6.24
N GLU A 78 -1.66 -6.83 5.09
CA GLU A 78 -2.59 -6.21 4.15
C GLU A 78 -3.99 -5.98 4.75
N GLU A 79 -4.43 -6.83 5.68
CA GLU A 79 -5.72 -6.65 6.36
C GLU A 79 -5.77 -5.35 7.17
N MET A 80 -4.64 -4.94 7.77
CA MET A 80 -4.55 -3.69 8.50
C MET A 80 -4.59 -2.47 7.58
N ASP A 81 -3.97 -2.55 6.40
CA ASP A 81 -4.08 -1.50 5.39
C ASP A 81 -5.54 -1.35 4.93
N ILE A 82 -6.23 -2.47 4.66
CA ILE A 82 -7.67 -2.47 4.29
C ILE A 82 -8.55 -1.87 5.41
N LEU A 83 -8.22 -2.13 6.67
CA LEU A 83 -8.96 -1.53 7.79
C LEU A 83 -8.73 -0.02 7.87
N ALA A 84 -7.50 0.45 7.72
CA ALA A 84 -7.19 1.88 7.66
C ALA A 84 -7.94 2.55 6.49
N ASP A 85 -7.94 1.96 5.30
CA ASP A 85 -8.66 2.45 4.11
C ASP A 85 -10.18 2.50 4.34
N LYS A 86 -10.76 1.51 5.02
CA LYS A 86 -12.18 1.53 5.37
C LYS A 86 -12.54 2.66 6.32
N HIS A 87 -11.66 3.00 7.25
CA HIS A 87 -11.85 4.14 8.14
C HIS A 87 -11.67 5.46 7.38
N TRP A 88 -10.65 5.57 6.53
CA TRP A 88 -10.46 6.71 5.64
C TRP A 88 -11.69 6.98 4.76
N ALA A 89 -12.26 5.94 4.13
CA ALA A 89 -13.41 6.07 3.24
C ALA A 89 -14.70 6.55 3.94
N ARG A 90 -14.77 6.48 5.27
CA ARG A 90 -15.91 6.97 6.06
C ARG A 90 -15.79 8.46 6.42
N MET A 91 -14.58 9.02 6.34
CA MET A 91 -14.36 10.44 6.64
C MET A 91 -14.90 11.32 5.52
N GLN A 92 -15.75 12.30 5.85
CA GLN A 92 -16.37 13.18 4.86
C GLN A 92 -16.14 14.67 5.10
N ASN A 93 -15.93 15.10 6.32
CA ASN A 93 -15.82 16.50 6.68
C ASN A 93 -14.76 16.77 7.74
N THR A 94 -13.74 15.96 7.78
CA THR A 94 -12.58 16.17 8.65
C THR A 94 -11.80 17.40 8.21
N PRO A 95 -11.17 18.14 9.13
CA PRO A 95 -10.42 19.36 8.76
C PRO A 95 -9.19 19.05 7.91
N LEU A 96 -8.61 17.88 8.10
CA LEU A 96 -7.46 17.37 7.37
C LEU A 96 -7.78 16.01 6.75
N GLU A 97 -7.16 15.74 5.64
CA GLU A 97 -7.10 14.44 5.02
C GLU A 97 -5.62 14.08 4.82
N PHE A 98 -5.25 12.88 5.21
CA PHE A 98 -3.94 12.35 4.87
C PHE A 98 -4.01 10.84 4.68
N THR A 99 -3.03 10.32 3.96
CA THR A 99 -2.75 8.91 3.88
C THR A 99 -1.25 8.69 4.02
N ILE A 100 -0.87 7.69 4.80
CA ILE A 100 0.48 7.15 4.84
C ILE A 100 0.32 5.66 4.56
N SER A 101 0.40 5.29 3.30
CA SER A 101 0.07 3.93 2.86
C SER A 101 1.18 3.32 2.03
N ARG A 102 1.22 2.00 2.04
CA ARG A 102 2.00 1.22 1.10
C ARG A 102 1.24 1.15 -0.21
N GLU A 103 1.83 1.70 -1.25
CA GLU A 103 1.19 1.81 -2.56
C GLU A 103 1.94 0.92 -3.55
N ASN A 104 1.19 0.05 -4.22
CA ASN A 104 1.72 -0.83 -5.24
C ASN A 104 1.41 -0.25 -6.61
N TYR A 105 2.46 0.28 -7.26
CA TYR A 105 2.42 0.73 -8.64
C TYR A 105 3.41 -0.10 -9.47
N GLU A 106 3.73 0.36 -10.65
CA GLU A 106 4.78 -0.22 -11.48
C GLU A 106 6.15 0.18 -10.95
N ASP A 107 7.06 -0.77 -10.82
CA ASP A 107 8.49 -0.52 -10.62
C ASP A 107 9.28 -0.77 -11.92
N LYS A 108 10.56 -0.35 -11.94
CA LYS A 108 11.42 -0.51 -13.10
C LYS A 108 12.03 -1.92 -13.22
N LEU A 109 12.04 -2.69 -12.14
CA LEU A 109 12.70 -4.01 -12.09
C LEU A 109 11.76 -5.12 -12.55
N THR A 110 10.48 -5.06 -12.17
CA THR A 110 9.50 -6.09 -12.51
C THR A 110 9.36 -6.28 -14.03
N PRO A 111 9.21 -5.23 -14.85
CA PRO A 111 9.23 -5.40 -16.32
C PRO A 111 10.51 -6.06 -16.82
N THR A 112 11.67 -5.65 -16.32
CA THR A 112 12.96 -6.25 -16.71
C THR A 112 13.06 -7.74 -16.36
N LEU A 113 12.47 -8.17 -15.23
CA LEU A 113 12.38 -9.58 -14.88
C LEU A 113 11.51 -10.35 -15.88
N PHE A 114 10.39 -9.77 -16.31
CA PHE A 114 9.49 -10.40 -17.29
C PHE A 114 10.11 -10.53 -18.68
N GLU A 115 11.07 -9.70 -19.04
CA GLU A 115 11.85 -9.84 -20.29
C GLU A 115 12.75 -11.08 -20.29
N ASN A 116 13.13 -11.58 -19.10
CA ASN A 116 13.96 -12.80 -18.97
C ASN A 116 13.09 -14.06 -18.95
N THR A 117 12.70 -14.54 -20.14
CA THR A 117 11.82 -15.68 -20.32
C THR A 117 12.27 -16.93 -19.57
N ASN A 118 13.58 -17.23 -19.55
CA ASN A 118 14.09 -18.40 -18.85
C ASN A 118 13.89 -18.30 -17.33
N LEU A 119 14.14 -17.14 -16.76
CA LEU A 119 13.93 -16.90 -15.33
C LEU A 119 12.44 -16.98 -14.98
N ILE A 120 11.59 -16.34 -15.76
CA ILE A 120 10.14 -16.36 -15.54
C ILE A 120 9.58 -17.77 -15.62
N ASN A 121 10.00 -18.58 -16.58
CA ASN A 121 9.56 -19.98 -16.69
C ASN A 121 9.94 -20.77 -15.41
N ARG A 122 11.18 -20.62 -14.92
CA ARG A 122 11.61 -21.25 -13.66
C ARG A 122 10.79 -20.80 -12.45
N LEU A 123 10.48 -19.50 -12.36
CA LEU A 123 9.67 -18.97 -11.27
C LEU A 123 8.23 -19.50 -11.33
N ASN A 124 7.65 -19.59 -12.52
CA ASN A 124 6.31 -20.14 -12.74
C ASN A 124 6.22 -21.62 -12.34
N GLU A 125 7.22 -22.45 -12.70
CA GLU A 125 7.31 -23.86 -12.28
C GLU A 125 7.33 -23.99 -10.74
N LEU A 126 7.86 -22.99 -10.06
CA LEU A 126 7.94 -22.94 -8.59
C LEU A 126 6.74 -22.23 -7.94
N ASN A 127 5.77 -21.77 -8.73
CA ASN A 127 4.64 -20.95 -8.29
C ASN A 127 5.10 -19.67 -7.56
N ILE A 128 6.10 -18.98 -8.10
CA ILE A 128 6.59 -17.69 -7.63
C ILE A 128 6.26 -16.65 -8.69
N SER A 129 5.42 -15.67 -8.33
CA SER A 129 5.08 -14.54 -9.20
C SER A 129 5.77 -13.29 -8.66
N PRO A 130 6.66 -12.64 -9.44
CA PRO A 130 7.20 -11.34 -9.09
C PRO A 130 6.08 -10.31 -9.01
N VAL A 131 6.13 -9.47 -7.98
CA VAL A 131 5.22 -8.32 -7.84
C VAL A 131 6.03 -7.04 -7.67
N PRO A 132 5.50 -5.88 -8.13
CA PRO A 132 6.15 -4.60 -7.88
C PRO A 132 6.35 -4.36 -6.39
N LYS A 133 7.46 -3.68 -6.04
CA LYS A 133 7.71 -3.29 -4.67
C LYS A 133 6.73 -2.19 -4.25
N ASP A 134 6.16 -2.33 -3.06
CA ASP A 134 5.38 -1.26 -2.46
C ASP A 134 6.27 -0.05 -2.18
N MET A 135 5.72 1.13 -2.44
CA MET A 135 6.31 2.40 -2.06
C MET A 135 5.49 3.02 -0.93
N LEU A 136 6.17 3.62 0.03
CA LEU A 136 5.50 4.41 1.05
C LEU A 136 5.08 5.75 0.45
N GLY A 137 3.77 5.93 0.25
CA GLY A 137 3.18 7.19 -0.21
C GLY A 137 2.69 8.00 0.98
N ILE A 138 3.03 9.29 1.01
CA ILE A 138 2.51 10.23 1.99
C ILE A 138 1.75 11.33 1.25
N ARG A 139 0.48 11.49 1.58
CA ARG A 139 -0.36 12.57 1.06
C ARG A 139 -1.00 13.30 2.23
N VAL A 140 -0.95 14.63 2.20
CA VAL A 140 -1.61 15.47 3.18
C VAL A 140 -2.40 16.55 2.45
N GLY A 141 -3.67 16.69 2.81
CA GLY A 141 -4.56 17.67 2.21
C GLY A 141 -5.38 18.43 3.27
N ILE A 142 -5.74 19.65 2.94
CA ILE A 142 -6.77 20.40 3.68
C ILE A 142 -8.09 20.21 2.97
N VAL A 143 -9.09 19.74 3.69
CA VAL A 143 -10.40 19.47 3.11
C VAL A 143 -11.09 20.74 2.64
N ASN A 144 -11.43 20.80 1.35
CA ASN A 144 -12.25 21.86 0.79
C ASN A 144 -13.72 21.59 1.08
N LYS A 145 -14.21 22.10 2.22
CA LYS A 145 -15.58 21.87 2.68
C LYS A 145 -16.64 22.27 1.64
N LYS A 146 -16.47 23.40 0.95
CA LYS A 146 -17.41 23.85 -0.09
C LYS A 146 -17.44 22.87 -1.28
N GLY A 147 -16.27 22.35 -1.68
CA GLY A 147 -16.16 21.32 -2.72
C GLY A 147 -16.82 20.01 -2.29
N THR A 148 -16.60 19.58 -1.05
CA THR A 148 -17.25 18.39 -0.48
C THR A 148 -18.77 18.53 -0.46
N ASP A 149 -19.30 19.65 0.02
CA ASP A 149 -20.74 19.92 0.04
C ASP A 149 -21.35 19.91 -1.38
N LEU A 150 -20.60 20.39 -2.37
CA LEU A 150 -21.02 20.33 -3.78
C LEU A 150 -21.06 18.89 -4.29
N LEU A 151 -20.01 18.10 -4.03
CA LEU A 151 -19.95 16.67 -4.41
C LEU A 151 -21.09 15.86 -3.77
N LEU A 152 -21.41 16.13 -2.50
CA LEU A 152 -22.53 15.45 -1.83
C LEU A 152 -23.88 15.74 -2.51
N LYS A 153 -24.11 16.95 -3.03
CA LYS A 153 -25.30 17.27 -3.82
C LYS A 153 -25.37 16.47 -5.14
N PHE A 154 -24.23 16.17 -5.75
CA PHE A 154 -24.18 15.34 -6.96
C PHE A 154 -24.34 13.85 -6.65
N LYS A 155 -23.94 13.38 -5.47
CA LYS A 155 -24.03 11.97 -5.08
C LYS A 155 -25.47 11.44 -5.24
N ASP A 156 -26.47 12.21 -4.82
CA ASP A 156 -27.87 11.80 -4.92
C ASP A 156 -28.39 11.71 -6.36
N LYS A 157 -27.68 12.39 -7.28
CA LYS A 157 -28.00 12.38 -8.72
C LYS A 157 -27.17 11.42 -9.56
N MET A 158 -26.27 10.66 -8.93
CA MET A 158 -25.39 9.73 -9.64
C MET A 158 -26.15 8.69 -10.49
N LYS A 159 -27.31 8.22 -9.99
CA LYS A 159 -28.16 7.28 -10.75
C LYS A 159 -28.74 7.91 -12.03
N GLU A 160 -29.13 9.18 -11.94
CA GLU A 160 -29.63 9.94 -13.10
C GLU A 160 -28.52 10.12 -14.13
N PHE A 161 -27.30 10.50 -13.68
CA PHE A 161 -26.13 10.63 -14.56
C PHE A 161 -25.73 9.30 -15.20
N ALA A 162 -25.73 8.20 -14.44
CA ALA A 162 -25.43 6.88 -14.98
C ALA A 162 -26.41 6.46 -16.10
N ASN A 163 -27.67 6.87 -16.00
CA ASN A 163 -28.67 6.60 -17.04
C ASN A 163 -28.50 7.47 -18.31
N LEU A 164 -27.83 8.61 -18.19
CA LEU A 164 -27.54 9.52 -19.31
C LEU A 164 -26.22 9.17 -20.02
N MET A 165 -25.39 8.35 -19.41
CA MET A 165 -24.15 7.89 -20.04
C MET A 165 -24.45 6.92 -21.17
N PRO A 166 -23.75 7.02 -22.33
CA PRO A 166 -23.88 6.02 -23.38
C PRO A 166 -23.58 4.63 -22.81
N LYS A 167 -24.52 3.71 -22.95
CA LYS A 167 -24.24 2.31 -22.62
C LYS A 167 -23.32 1.80 -23.72
N SER A 168 -22.09 1.43 -23.37
CA SER A 168 -21.27 0.65 -24.29
C SER A 168 -21.92 -0.71 -24.43
N ASP A 169 -22.23 -1.10 -25.66
CA ASP A 169 -22.58 -2.50 -26.01
C ASP A 169 -21.30 -3.35 -25.83
N LEU A 170 -20.96 -3.71 -24.57
CA LEU A 170 -19.92 -4.68 -24.22
C LEU A 170 -20.58 -6.04 -23.99
#